data_e39bca4682e8690da7af011f3508171a
#
_entry.id   e39bca4682e8690da7af011f3508171a
#
_cell.length_a   1.000
_cell.length_b   1.000
_cell.length_c   1.000
_cell.angle_alpha   90.00
_cell.angle_beta   90.00
_cell.angle_gamma   90.00
#
_symmetry.space_group_name_H-M   'P 1'
#
loop_
_entity.id
_entity.type
_entity.pdbx_description
1 polymer ?
#
loop_
_entity_poly.entity_id
_entity_poly.type
_entity_poly.pdbx_seq_one_letter_code
_entity_poly.pdbx_strand_id
1 'polypeptide(L)'
;MAVEKNKEKLILDSAVTLFTSKGYLATRMEDVAKAAGISKGLTYFYYKNKEDLFMALTKKAFDQFKDEFRDVYRSKGKSGLEMLSDLLVRIVAFAKSNQVYYDSILNFLDLLKKYNNPETRKLIDPKTLESTHFQKLLEIHHEPAKIGIMMVSQGIKDGSIRTELQPEITFYTIWSMIIGYEKMLGPIDYEGKDLKIHSENWEPGFLRLMQEMLKGTIQATKKTTVQGSLF
;
A
#
# COMPACT_ATOMS: atom_id res chain seq x y z
N MET A 1 -8.84 -0.30 -30.99
CA MET A 1 -7.89 -0.51 -29.87
C MET A 1 -7.40 0.77 -29.20
N ALA A 2 -6.78 1.77 -29.85
CA ALA A 2 -6.33 3.02 -29.19
C ALA A 2 -7.49 3.91 -28.69
N VAL A 3 -8.57 4.07 -29.47
CA VAL A 3 -9.76 4.86 -29.11
C VAL A 3 -10.55 4.23 -27.97
N GLU A 4 -10.60 2.91 -27.89
CA GLU A 4 -11.28 2.17 -26.81
C GLU A 4 -10.55 2.31 -25.48
N LYS A 5 -9.22 2.15 -25.48
CA LYS A 5 -8.37 2.39 -24.28
C LYS A 5 -8.51 3.82 -23.76
N ASN A 6 -8.77 4.79 -24.63
CA ASN A 6 -8.97 6.17 -24.23
C ASN A 6 -10.31 6.35 -23.49
N LYS A 7 -11.39 5.70 -23.94
CA LYS A 7 -12.72 5.78 -23.28
C LYS A 7 -12.72 5.08 -21.91
N GLU A 8 -12.15 3.90 -21.83
CA GLU A 8 -11.98 3.17 -20.55
C GLU A 8 -11.23 4.04 -19.53
N LYS A 9 -10.12 4.65 -19.97
CA LYS A 9 -9.32 5.57 -19.13
C LYS A 9 -10.14 6.79 -18.70
N LEU A 10 -10.90 7.42 -19.60
CA LEU A 10 -11.73 8.59 -19.26
C LEU A 10 -12.79 8.25 -18.20
N ILE A 11 -13.44 7.09 -18.30
CA ILE A 11 -14.40 6.63 -17.28
C ILE A 11 -13.70 6.47 -15.93
N LEU A 12 -12.54 5.81 -15.92
CA LEU A 12 -11.81 5.53 -14.69
C LEU A 12 -11.28 6.81 -14.03
N ASP A 13 -10.71 7.74 -14.80
CA ASP A 13 -10.20 9.02 -14.30
C ASP A 13 -11.34 9.91 -13.77
N SER A 14 -12.52 9.88 -14.44
CA SER A 14 -13.73 10.55 -13.95
C SER A 14 -14.26 9.95 -12.65
N ALA A 15 -14.19 8.62 -12.52
CA ALA A 15 -14.55 7.94 -11.29
C ALA A 15 -13.62 8.35 -10.14
N VAL A 16 -12.31 8.41 -10.36
CA VAL A 16 -11.33 8.89 -9.36
C VAL A 16 -11.69 10.29 -8.89
N THR A 17 -11.94 11.22 -9.83
CA THR A 17 -12.33 12.61 -9.51
C THR A 17 -13.59 12.67 -8.65
N LEU A 18 -14.61 11.90 -9.01
CA LEU A 18 -15.87 11.86 -8.27
C LEU A 18 -15.74 11.17 -6.90
N PHE A 19 -14.98 10.10 -6.81
CA PHE A 19 -14.72 9.42 -5.53
C PHE A 19 -13.93 10.32 -4.58
N THR A 20 -13.00 11.12 -5.10
CA THR A 20 -12.26 12.12 -4.31
C THR A 20 -13.19 13.23 -3.79
N SER A 21 -14.07 13.75 -4.64
CA SER A 21 -14.88 14.94 -4.31
C SER A 21 -16.17 14.63 -3.54
N LYS A 22 -16.83 13.49 -3.85
CA LYS A 22 -18.14 13.12 -3.28
C LYS A 22 -18.09 11.87 -2.42
N GLY A 23 -17.01 11.09 -2.50
CA GLY A 23 -16.91 9.76 -1.91
C GLY A 23 -17.57 8.67 -2.76
N TYR A 24 -17.15 7.42 -2.51
CA TYR A 24 -17.65 6.24 -3.22
C TYR A 24 -19.17 6.07 -3.09
N LEU A 25 -19.71 6.19 -1.88
CA LEU A 25 -21.14 5.94 -1.61
C LEU A 25 -22.06 6.90 -2.35
N ALA A 26 -21.73 8.19 -2.38
CA ALA A 26 -22.54 9.23 -2.99
C ALA A 26 -22.40 9.32 -4.53
N THR A 27 -21.42 8.62 -5.12
CA THR A 27 -21.20 8.61 -6.57
C THR A 27 -22.06 7.55 -7.24
N ARG A 28 -22.74 7.90 -8.34
CA ARG A 28 -23.52 7.00 -9.19
C ARG A 28 -22.83 6.76 -10.53
N MET A 29 -23.12 5.65 -11.20
CA MET A 29 -22.58 5.35 -12.54
C MET A 29 -22.98 6.42 -13.60
N GLU A 30 -24.17 7.00 -13.45
CA GLU A 30 -24.62 8.11 -14.29
C GLU A 30 -23.78 9.37 -14.12
N ASP A 31 -23.35 9.67 -12.89
CA ASP A 31 -22.45 10.81 -12.62
C ASP A 31 -21.10 10.60 -13.31
N VAL A 32 -20.58 9.38 -13.26
CA VAL A 32 -19.32 8.99 -13.91
C VAL A 32 -19.45 9.11 -15.44
N ALA A 33 -20.54 8.60 -16.02
CA ALA A 33 -20.80 8.69 -17.45
C ALA A 33 -20.84 10.16 -17.93
N LYS A 34 -21.56 11.02 -17.18
CA LYS A 34 -21.66 12.45 -17.45
C LYS A 34 -20.30 13.15 -17.35
N ALA A 35 -19.54 12.88 -16.29
CA ALA A 35 -18.22 13.47 -16.08
C ALA A 35 -17.21 13.05 -17.15
N ALA A 36 -17.29 11.80 -17.63
CA ALA A 36 -16.45 11.27 -18.69
C ALA A 36 -16.85 11.74 -20.10
N GLY A 37 -18.00 12.40 -20.25
CA GLY A 37 -18.55 12.75 -21.57
C GLY A 37 -18.93 11.52 -22.41
N ILE A 38 -19.33 10.43 -21.76
CA ILE A 38 -19.62 9.13 -22.40
C ILE A 38 -21.06 8.74 -22.10
N SER A 39 -21.72 8.06 -23.05
CA SER A 39 -23.10 7.59 -22.85
C SER A 39 -23.18 6.58 -21.71
N LYS A 40 -24.33 6.59 -20.99
CA LYS A 40 -24.61 5.61 -19.93
C LYS A 40 -24.42 4.17 -20.41
N GLY A 41 -24.98 3.82 -21.58
CA GLY A 41 -24.86 2.47 -22.16
C GLY A 41 -23.41 2.05 -22.38
N LEU A 42 -22.58 2.95 -22.89
CA LEU A 42 -21.15 2.67 -23.12
C LEU A 42 -20.37 2.57 -21.81
N THR A 43 -20.73 3.34 -20.78
CA THR A 43 -20.12 3.22 -19.44
C THR A 43 -20.40 1.85 -18.83
N TYR A 44 -21.65 1.35 -18.93
CA TYR A 44 -22.02 0.00 -18.48
C TYR A 44 -21.46 -1.13 -19.36
N PHE A 45 -21.08 -0.84 -20.58
CA PHE A 45 -20.36 -1.79 -21.44
C PHE A 45 -18.93 -2.05 -20.90
N TYR A 46 -18.23 -1.00 -20.45
CA TYR A 46 -16.88 -1.12 -19.89
C TYR A 46 -16.89 -1.65 -18.45
N TYR A 47 -17.83 -1.20 -17.64
CA TYR A 47 -17.93 -1.56 -16.21
C TYR A 47 -19.37 -1.90 -15.86
N LYS A 48 -19.61 -3.16 -15.52
CA LYS A 48 -20.96 -3.71 -15.28
C LYS A 48 -21.76 -2.96 -14.21
N ASN A 49 -21.06 -2.46 -13.19
CA ASN A 49 -21.64 -1.77 -12.04
C ASN A 49 -20.56 -0.93 -11.34
N LYS A 50 -20.92 -0.23 -10.28
CA LYS A 50 -20.00 0.61 -9.51
C LYS A 50 -18.93 -0.21 -8.77
N GLU A 51 -19.28 -1.39 -8.33
CA GLU A 51 -18.38 -2.33 -7.67
C GLU A 51 -17.27 -2.80 -8.65
N ASP A 52 -17.65 -3.14 -9.87
CA ASP A 52 -16.68 -3.53 -10.92
C ASP A 52 -15.76 -2.37 -11.31
N LEU A 53 -16.30 -1.16 -11.45
CA LEU A 53 -15.54 0.08 -11.68
C LEU A 53 -14.56 0.34 -10.52
N PHE A 54 -14.98 0.13 -9.26
CA PHE A 54 -14.13 0.30 -8.09
C PHE A 54 -13.01 -0.75 -8.05
N MET A 55 -13.29 -1.99 -8.40
CA MET A 55 -12.27 -3.04 -8.51
C MET A 55 -11.27 -2.74 -9.63
N ALA A 56 -11.71 -2.17 -10.76
CA ALA A 56 -10.81 -1.71 -11.83
C ALA A 56 -9.89 -0.57 -11.37
N LEU A 57 -10.44 0.39 -10.61
CA LEU A 57 -9.66 1.46 -9.97
C LEU A 57 -8.64 0.88 -9.01
N THR A 58 -9.05 -0.03 -8.15
CA THR A 58 -8.16 -0.72 -7.20
C THR A 58 -7.06 -1.48 -7.92
N LYS A 59 -7.38 -2.17 -9.02
CA LYS A 59 -6.36 -2.84 -9.85
C LYS A 59 -5.34 -1.86 -10.41
N LYS A 60 -5.80 -0.71 -10.93
CA LYS A 60 -4.89 0.36 -11.39
C LYS A 60 -3.99 0.87 -10.26
N ALA A 61 -4.54 1.03 -9.06
CA ALA A 61 -3.79 1.41 -7.86
C ALA A 61 -2.70 0.37 -7.52
N PHE A 62 -3.03 -0.92 -7.54
CA PHE A 62 -2.06 -1.99 -7.33
C PHE A 62 -0.98 -2.04 -8.41
N ASP A 63 -1.32 -1.80 -9.67
CA ASP A 63 -0.33 -1.74 -10.75
C ASP A 63 0.65 -0.60 -10.54
N GLN A 64 0.19 0.61 -10.22
CA GLN A 64 1.04 1.76 -9.91
C GLN A 64 1.90 1.51 -8.66
N PHE A 65 1.29 0.96 -7.62
CA PHE A 65 1.99 0.63 -6.39
C PHE A 65 3.10 -0.40 -6.61
N LYS A 66 2.83 -1.43 -7.40
CA LYS A 66 3.83 -2.43 -7.79
C LYS A 66 4.98 -1.82 -8.60
N ASP A 67 4.69 -0.85 -9.46
CA ASP A 67 5.71 -0.18 -10.25
C ASP A 67 6.66 0.62 -9.35
N GLU A 68 6.17 1.29 -8.29
CA GLU A 68 7.03 1.92 -7.28
C GLU A 68 8.01 0.92 -6.64
N PHE A 69 7.52 -0.28 -6.26
CA PHE A 69 8.38 -1.33 -5.71
C PHE A 69 9.43 -1.81 -6.71
N ARG A 70 9.03 -2.00 -7.97
CA ARG A 70 9.95 -2.45 -9.04
C ARG A 70 11.02 -1.44 -9.34
N ASP A 71 10.67 -0.15 -9.41
CA ASP A 71 11.60 0.92 -9.71
C ASP A 71 12.66 1.06 -8.63
N VAL A 72 12.26 0.96 -7.36
CA VAL A 72 13.22 0.95 -6.25
C VAL A 72 14.11 -0.29 -6.31
N TYR A 73 13.54 -1.48 -6.48
CA TYR A 73 14.32 -2.73 -6.52
C TYR A 73 15.32 -2.79 -7.68
N ARG A 74 15.02 -2.15 -8.81
CA ARG A 74 15.91 -2.08 -9.98
C ARG A 74 16.98 -0.99 -9.87
N SER A 75 16.95 -0.15 -8.84
CA SER A 75 17.96 0.90 -8.66
C SER A 75 19.32 0.27 -8.37
N LYS A 76 20.31 0.59 -9.24
CA LYS A 76 21.67 0.03 -9.12
C LYS A 76 22.43 0.70 -7.98
N GLY A 77 23.29 -0.07 -7.34
CA GLY A 77 24.27 0.43 -6.37
C GLY A 77 23.72 0.73 -4.99
N LYS A 78 22.46 0.36 -4.70
CA LYS A 78 21.84 0.50 -3.37
C LYS A 78 21.87 -0.81 -2.60
N SER A 79 22.15 -0.71 -1.30
CA SER A 79 21.97 -1.79 -0.35
C SER A 79 20.48 -2.09 -0.13
N GLY A 80 20.17 -3.27 0.43
CA GLY A 80 18.78 -3.61 0.74
C GLY A 80 18.12 -2.64 1.71
N LEU A 81 18.86 -2.10 2.69
CA LEU A 81 18.35 -1.09 3.61
C LEU A 81 18.05 0.25 2.91
N GLU A 82 18.92 0.69 1.99
CA GLU A 82 18.68 1.91 1.22
C GLU A 82 17.46 1.75 0.29
N MET A 83 17.30 0.59 -0.36
CA MET A 83 16.10 0.30 -1.15
C MET A 83 14.83 0.35 -0.30
N LEU A 84 14.81 -0.29 0.88
CA LEU A 84 13.66 -0.23 1.78
C LEU A 84 13.37 1.20 2.25
N SER A 85 14.41 1.96 2.59
CA SER A 85 14.25 3.36 3.01
C SER A 85 13.60 4.21 1.92
N ASP A 86 14.07 4.08 0.68
CA ASP A 86 13.48 4.77 -0.48
C ASP A 86 12.03 4.33 -0.70
N LEU A 87 11.76 3.03 -0.58
CA LEU A 87 10.42 2.48 -0.71
C LEU A 87 9.46 3.07 0.31
N LEU A 88 9.88 3.18 1.58
CA LEU A 88 9.08 3.78 2.65
C LEU A 88 8.69 5.22 2.32
N VAL A 89 9.65 6.04 1.90
CA VAL A 89 9.40 7.42 1.47
C VAL A 89 8.40 7.47 0.31
N ARG A 90 8.56 6.60 -0.70
CA ARG A 90 7.66 6.56 -1.86
C ARG A 90 6.25 6.12 -1.51
N ILE A 91 6.10 5.14 -0.60
CA ILE A 91 4.78 4.69 -0.13
C ILE A 91 4.04 5.83 0.57
N VAL A 92 4.71 6.54 1.48
CA VAL A 92 4.11 7.69 2.18
C VAL A 92 3.75 8.80 1.17
N ALA A 93 4.62 9.11 0.21
CA ALA A 93 4.33 10.07 -0.84
C ALA A 93 3.16 9.63 -1.74
N PHE A 94 3.08 8.34 -2.09
CA PHE A 94 1.98 7.78 -2.86
C PHE A 94 0.65 7.91 -2.12
N ALA A 95 0.61 7.56 -0.83
CA ALA A 95 -0.59 7.67 0.01
C ALA A 95 -1.10 9.12 0.05
N LYS A 96 -0.20 10.10 0.26
CA LYS A 96 -0.54 11.53 0.30
C LYS A 96 -1.04 12.07 -1.05
N SER A 97 -0.36 11.70 -2.15
CA SER A 97 -0.65 12.23 -3.49
C SER A 97 -1.80 11.53 -4.19
N ASN A 98 -2.12 10.29 -3.80
CA ASN A 98 -3.07 9.41 -4.47
C ASN A 98 -4.03 8.76 -3.46
N GLN A 99 -4.62 9.56 -2.57
CA GLN A 99 -5.43 9.06 -1.45
C GLN A 99 -6.50 8.05 -1.87
N VAL A 100 -7.29 8.33 -2.92
CA VAL A 100 -8.35 7.41 -3.40
C VAL A 100 -7.77 6.06 -3.82
N TYR A 101 -6.60 6.06 -4.47
CA TYR A 101 -5.93 4.81 -4.85
C TYR A 101 -5.42 4.07 -3.61
N TYR A 102 -4.78 4.76 -2.68
CA TYR A 102 -4.28 4.16 -1.46
C TYR A 102 -5.42 3.59 -0.60
N ASP A 103 -6.50 4.35 -0.41
CA ASP A 103 -7.70 3.89 0.30
C ASP A 103 -8.34 2.67 -0.38
N SER A 104 -8.33 2.62 -1.72
CA SER A 104 -8.85 1.47 -2.45
C SER A 104 -8.03 0.21 -2.23
N ILE A 105 -6.69 0.34 -2.09
CA ILE A 105 -5.80 -0.77 -1.72
C ILE A 105 -6.12 -1.27 -0.32
N LEU A 106 -6.28 -0.37 0.66
CA LEU A 106 -6.62 -0.74 2.03
C LEU A 106 -7.99 -1.42 2.12
N ASN A 107 -9.00 -0.88 1.41
CA ASN A 107 -10.33 -1.51 1.31
C ASN A 107 -10.25 -2.91 0.68
N PHE A 108 -9.38 -3.12 -0.30
CA PHE A 108 -9.18 -4.44 -0.89
C PHE A 108 -8.53 -5.42 0.11
N LEU A 109 -7.61 -4.97 0.96
CA LEU A 109 -7.03 -5.84 2.01
C LEU A 109 -8.10 -6.30 3.01
N ASP A 110 -9.03 -5.42 3.40
CA ASP A 110 -10.18 -5.79 4.24
C ASP A 110 -11.12 -6.77 3.51
N LEU A 111 -11.34 -6.54 2.22
CA LEU A 111 -12.13 -7.44 1.36
C LEU A 111 -11.47 -8.81 1.22
N LEU A 112 -10.16 -8.85 1.04
CA LEU A 112 -9.36 -10.07 0.95
C LEU A 112 -9.44 -10.89 2.25
N LYS A 113 -9.38 -10.22 3.41
CA LYS A 113 -9.59 -10.87 4.71
C LYS A 113 -10.96 -11.54 4.79
N LYS A 114 -12.03 -10.85 4.35
CA LYS A 114 -13.38 -11.42 4.28
C LYS A 114 -13.46 -12.58 3.30
N TYR A 115 -12.82 -12.45 2.13
CA TYR A 115 -12.81 -13.46 1.08
C TYR A 115 -12.14 -14.77 1.52
N ASN A 116 -11.05 -14.68 2.28
CA ASN A 116 -10.30 -15.84 2.76
C ASN A 116 -10.98 -16.58 3.92
N ASN A 117 -11.99 -15.99 4.56
CA ASN A 117 -12.76 -16.64 5.62
C ASN A 117 -14.14 -17.08 5.06
N PRO A 118 -14.46 -18.39 5.04
CA PRO A 118 -15.74 -18.90 4.51
C PRO A 118 -16.98 -18.25 5.13
N GLU A 119 -16.95 -17.94 6.42
CA GLU A 119 -18.07 -17.34 7.13
C GLU A 119 -18.35 -15.89 6.70
N THR A 120 -17.30 -15.12 6.45
CA THR A 120 -17.43 -13.72 6.04
C THR A 120 -17.47 -13.53 4.53
N ARG A 121 -17.02 -14.50 3.74
CA ARG A 121 -17.10 -14.46 2.27
C ARG A 121 -18.53 -14.32 1.77
N LYS A 122 -19.49 -14.98 2.41
CA LYS A 122 -20.93 -14.88 2.09
C LYS A 122 -21.53 -13.48 2.30
N LEU A 123 -20.82 -12.58 3.03
CA LEU A 123 -21.21 -11.20 3.27
C LEU A 123 -20.69 -10.23 2.21
N ILE A 124 -19.85 -10.71 1.27
CA ILE A 124 -19.35 -9.89 0.17
C ILE A 124 -20.45 -9.77 -0.89
N ASP A 125 -20.64 -8.52 -1.38
CA ASP A 125 -21.59 -8.28 -2.46
C ASP A 125 -21.29 -9.20 -3.66
N PRO A 126 -22.25 -9.96 -4.17
CA PRO A 126 -22.06 -10.82 -5.35
C PRO A 126 -21.50 -10.10 -6.56
N LYS A 127 -21.87 -8.83 -6.78
CA LYS A 127 -21.33 -8.00 -7.86
C LYS A 127 -19.83 -7.80 -7.79
N THR A 128 -19.28 -7.73 -6.56
CA THR A 128 -17.83 -7.68 -6.34
C THR A 128 -17.19 -9.01 -6.70
N LEU A 129 -17.77 -10.13 -6.25
CA LEU A 129 -17.26 -11.47 -6.54
C LEU A 129 -17.28 -11.81 -8.05
N GLU A 130 -18.27 -11.28 -8.78
CA GLU A 130 -18.42 -11.47 -10.23
C GLU A 130 -17.52 -10.55 -11.06
N SER A 131 -16.86 -9.56 -10.43
CA SER A 131 -15.97 -8.64 -11.12
C SER A 131 -14.70 -9.37 -11.61
N THR A 132 -14.43 -9.24 -12.92
CA THR A 132 -13.19 -9.76 -13.51
C THR A 132 -11.95 -9.05 -12.95
N HIS A 133 -12.10 -7.78 -12.55
CA HIS A 133 -11.02 -7.00 -11.91
C HIS A 133 -10.73 -7.51 -10.50
N PHE A 134 -11.77 -7.92 -9.74
CA PHE A 134 -11.57 -8.56 -8.45
C PHE A 134 -10.80 -9.88 -8.58
N GLN A 135 -11.15 -10.73 -9.55
CA GLN A 135 -10.41 -11.98 -9.78
C GLN A 135 -8.94 -11.71 -10.14
N LYS A 136 -8.66 -10.72 -10.99
CA LYS A 136 -7.28 -10.31 -11.30
C LYS A 136 -6.53 -9.77 -10.08
N LEU A 137 -7.22 -9.05 -9.18
CA LEU A 137 -6.61 -8.58 -7.94
C LEU A 137 -6.22 -9.74 -7.02
N LEU A 138 -7.02 -10.80 -6.92
CA LEU A 138 -6.66 -12.00 -6.17
C LEU A 138 -5.38 -12.66 -6.70
N GLU A 139 -5.10 -12.55 -8.00
CA GLU A 139 -3.89 -13.11 -8.61
C GLU A 139 -2.63 -12.25 -8.34
N ILE A 140 -2.76 -10.92 -8.33
CA ILE A 140 -1.61 -10.02 -8.34
C ILE A 140 -1.31 -9.32 -7.02
N HIS A 141 -2.21 -9.34 -6.04
CA HIS A 141 -2.12 -8.52 -4.82
C HIS A 141 -0.86 -8.77 -3.99
N HIS A 142 -0.28 -9.95 -4.10
CA HIS A 142 0.93 -10.35 -3.35
C HIS A 142 2.24 -9.92 -4.04
N GLU A 143 2.20 -9.44 -5.29
CA GLU A 143 3.42 -9.09 -6.03
C GLU A 143 4.24 -7.95 -5.41
N PRO A 144 3.64 -6.83 -4.92
CA PRO A 144 4.40 -5.80 -4.23
C PRO A 144 5.12 -6.35 -2.99
N ALA A 145 4.43 -7.16 -2.18
CA ALA A 145 5.01 -7.76 -0.99
C ALA A 145 6.20 -8.67 -1.33
N LYS A 146 6.12 -9.48 -2.37
CA LYS A 146 7.26 -10.30 -2.83
C LYS A 146 8.49 -9.45 -3.12
N ILE A 147 8.33 -8.32 -3.80
CA ILE A 147 9.44 -7.42 -4.13
C ILE A 147 10.02 -6.80 -2.85
N GLY A 148 9.18 -6.36 -1.93
CA GLY A 148 9.62 -5.82 -0.64
C GLY A 148 10.39 -6.86 0.20
N ILE A 149 9.93 -8.11 0.23
CA ILE A 149 10.63 -9.23 0.87
C ILE A 149 12.00 -9.47 0.22
N MET A 150 12.11 -9.36 -1.11
CA MET A 150 13.39 -9.48 -1.80
C MET A 150 14.36 -8.36 -1.41
N MET A 151 13.89 -7.13 -1.17
CA MET A 151 14.73 -6.03 -0.67
C MET A 151 15.26 -6.33 0.73
N VAL A 152 14.42 -6.85 1.64
CA VAL A 152 14.85 -7.28 2.98
C VAL A 152 15.90 -8.39 2.88
N SER A 153 15.63 -9.41 2.05
CA SER A 153 16.56 -10.52 1.82
C SER A 153 17.91 -10.04 1.27
N GLN A 154 17.89 -9.07 0.36
CA GLN A 154 19.10 -8.46 -0.16
C GLN A 154 19.86 -7.71 0.95
N GLY A 155 19.18 -6.95 1.81
CA GLY A 155 19.80 -6.23 2.91
C GLY A 155 20.41 -7.13 3.96
N ILE A 156 19.80 -8.29 4.25
CA ILE A 156 20.39 -9.32 5.09
C ILE A 156 21.67 -9.87 4.45
N LYS A 157 21.61 -10.15 3.14
CA LYS A 157 22.74 -10.70 2.39
C LYS A 157 23.92 -9.73 2.28
N ASP A 158 23.68 -8.45 2.08
CA ASP A 158 24.71 -7.41 1.95
C ASP A 158 25.16 -6.83 3.32
N GLY A 159 24.55 -7.28 4.42
CA GLY A 159 24.88 -6.87 5.79
C GLY A 159 24.30 -5.50 6.19
N SER A 160 23.51 -4.87 5.36
CA SER A 160 22.86 -3.59 5.67
C SER A 160 21.66 -3.73 6.61
N ILE A 161 21.06 -4.94 6.64
CA ILE A 161 19.98 -5.32 7.55
C ILE A 161 20.47 -6.43 8.47
N ARG A 162 20.01 -6.44 9.71
CA ARG A 162 20.34 -7.44 10.73
C ARG A 162 20.08 -8.86 10.24
N THR A 163 21.06 -9.74 10.41
CA THR A 163 21.04 -11.11 9.88
C THR A 163 20.07 -12.06 10.60
N GLU A 164 19.68 -11.72 11.85
CA GLU A 164 18.72 -12.50 12.63
C GLU A 164 17.25 -12.26 12.24
N LEU A 165 16.99 -11.29 11.38
CA LEU A 165 15.63 -10.97 10.93
C LEU A 165 15.17 -11.95 9.83
N GLN A 166 13.88 -12.31 9.88
CA GLN A 166 13.22 -13.12 8.85
C GLN A 166 12.59 -12.19 7.82
N PRO A 167 12.92 -12.31 6.51
CA PRO A 167 12.49 -11.35 5.49
C PRO A 167 10.98 -11.11 5.42
N GLU A 168 10.19 -12.18 5.44
CA GLU A 168 8.73 -12.10 5.34
C GLU A 168 8.12 -11.40 6.55
N ILE A 169 8.49 -11.84 7.77
CA ILE A 169 7.99 -11.24 9.01
C ILE A 169 8.40 -9.77 9.08
N THR A 170 9.64 -9.47 8.73
CA THR A 170 10.18 -8.10 8.75
C THR A 170 9.40 -7.21 7.79
N PHE A 171 9.21 -7.65 6.54
CA PHE A 171 8.48 -6.85 5.57
C PHE A 171 7.03 -6.59 5.99
N TYR A 172 6.29 -7.62 6.40
CA TYR A 172 4.90 -7.44 6.83
C TYR A 172 4.77 -6.63 8.13
N THR A 173 5.74 -6.69 9.03
CA THR A 173 5.79 -5.82 10.22
C THR A 173 5.94 -4.36 9.81
N ILE A 174 6.92 -4.05 8.95
CA ILE A 174 7.12 -2.71 8.39
C ILE A 174 5.85 -2.21 7.71
N TRP A 175 5.25 -3.04 6.87
CA TRP A 175 4.03 -2.73 6.16
C TRP A 175 2.88 -2.38 7.11
N SER A 176 2.70 -3.15 8.16
CA SER A 176 1.69 -2.89 9.20
C SER A 176 1.92 -1.57 9.91
N MET A 177 3.18 -1.22 10.18
CA MET A 177 3.55 0.05 10.81
C MET A 177 3.26 1.24 9.89
N ILE A 178 3.51 1.13 8.58
CA ILE A 178 3.19 2.17 7.60
C ILE A 178 1.67 2.40 7.53
N ILE A 179 0.88 1.33 7.45
CA ILE A 179 -0.60 1.43 7.43
C ILE A 179 -1.09 2.12 8.72
N GLY A 180 -0.53 1.74 9.88
CA GLY A 180 -0.86 2.38 11.15
C GLY A 180 -0.49 3.87 11.17
N TYR A 181 0.71 4.21 10.71
CA TYR A 181 1.18 5.59 10.59
C TYR A 181 0.24 6.43 9.71
N GLU A 182 -0.07 5.98 8.49
CA GLU A 182 -0.94 6.68 7.55
C GLU A 182 -2.37 6.89 8.12
N LYS A 183 -2.91 5.90 8.81
CA LYS A 183 -4.23 6.01 9.45
C LYS A 183 -4.26 6.99 10.63
N MET A 184 -3.12 7.23 11.28
CA MET A 184 -3.00 8.13 12.43
C MET A 184 -2.68 9.57 12.03
N LEU A 185 -2.25 9.83 10.79
CA LEU A 185 -1.86 11.17 10.34
C LEU A 185 -2.99 12.20 10.51
N GLY A 186 -4.20 11.93 10.04
CA GLY A 186 -5.32 12.84 10.13
C GLY A 186 -5.79 13.11 11.58
N PRO A 187 -6.02 12.07 12.41
CA PRO A 187 -6.45 12.25 13.80
C PRO A 187 -5.44 12.96 14.70
N ILE A 188 -4.13 12.81 14.44
CA ILE A 188 -3.08 13.41 15.30
C ILE A 188 -2.78 14.86 14.92
N ASP A 189 -2.97 15.24 13.66
CA ASP A 189 -2.81 16.62 13.18
C ASP A 189 -3.97 17.56 13.64
N TYR A 190 -4.90 17.01 14.43
CA TYR A 190 -5.96 17.79 15.07
C TYR A 190 -5.34 18.70 16.15
N GLU A 191 -5.61 20.00 16.10
CA GLU A 191 -5.18 21.05 17.06
C GLU A 191 -5.70 20.80 18.50
N GLY A 192 -5.48 19.60 19.01
CA GLY A 192 -5.72 19.26 20.41
C GLY A 192 -4.58 19.81 21.27
N LYS A 193 -4.90 20.64 22.24
CA LYS A 193 -3.98 21.38 23.11
C LYS A 193 -2.91 20.54 23.83
N ASP A 194 -2.98 19.21 23.79
CA ASP A 194 -2.19 18.32 24.65
C ASP A 194 -1.17 17.42 23.91
N LEU A 195 -1.28 17.24 22.60
CA LEU A 195 -0.32 16.43 21.82
C LEU A 195 0.40 17.33 20.80
N LYS A 196 1.58 17.82 21.16
CA LYS A 196 2.46 18.63 20.29
C LYS A 196 3.23 17.76 19.27
N ILE A 197 2.53 16.87 18.58
CA ILE A 197 3.12 16.12 17.48
C ILE A 197 2.79 16.89 16.20
N HIS A 198 3.76 17.63 15.67
CA HIS A 198 3.64 18.24 14.36
C HIS A 198 3.93 17.17 13.29
N SER A 199 3.03 17.00 12.32
CA SER A 199 3.16 16.03 11.22
C SER A 199 4.50 16.17 10.49
N GLU A 200 5.03 17.41 10.38
CA GLU A 200 6.32 17.74 9.80
C GLU A 200 7.51 17.03 10.48
N ASN A 201 7.42 16.77 11.79
CA ASN A 201 8.48 16.12 12.56
C ASN A 201 8.22 14.61 12.71
N TRP A 202 6.98 14.18 12.60
CA TRP A 202 6.61 12.79 12.83
C TRP A 202 7.06 11.87 11.69
N GLU A 203 6.86 12.29 10.43
CA GLU A 203 7.27 11.48 9.28
C GLU A 203 8.79 11.20 9.27
N PRO A 204 9.69 12.21 9.39
CA PRO A 204 11.13 11.95 9.47
C PRO A 204 11.50 11.09 10.67
N GLY A 205 10.84 11.30 11.82
CA GLY A 205 11.06 10.50 13.05
C GLY A 205 10.64 9.04 12.85
N PHE A 206 9.47 8.81 12.26
CA PHE A 206 8.96 7.48 11.93
C PHE A 206 9.91 6.74 10.98
N LEU A 207 10.31 7.38 9.87
CA LEU A 207 11.22 6.77 8.90
C LEU A 207 12.58 6.45 9.51
N ARG A 208 13.13 7.34 10.35
CA ARG A 208 14.38 7.09 11.08
C ARG A 208 14.25 5.89 12.02
N LEU A 209 13.17 5.84 12.81
CA LEU A 209 12.92 4.73 13.72
C LEU A 209 12.89 3.39 12.99
N MET A 210 12.20 3.35 11.83
CA MET A 210 12.14 2.16 10.99
C MET A 210 13.52 1.73 10.50
N GLN A 211 14.36 2.67 10.04
CA GLN A 211 15.73 2.39 9.61
C GLN A 211 16.59 1.86 10.76
N GLU A 212 16.52 2.47 11.95
CA GLU A 212 17.26 2.05 13.13
C GLU A 212 16.87 0.64 13.58
N MET A 213 15.58 0.31 13.54
CA MET A 213 15.08 -1.04 13.83
C MET A 213 15.67 -2.09 12.89
N LEU A 214 15.87 -1.77 11.62
CA LEU A 214 16.41 -2.69 10.62
C LEU A 214 17.93 -2.82 10.70
N LYS A 215 18.63 -1.69 10.77
CA LYS A 215 20.09 -1.63 10.78
C LYS A 215 20.71 -2.24 12.03
N GLY A 216 20.01 -2.18 13.17
CA GLY A 216 20.49 -2.73 14.46
C GLY A 216 21.83 -2.20 14.90
N THR A 217 21.86 -1.30 15.84
CA THR A 217 23.03 -1.04 16.67
C THR A 217 23.07 -2.06 17.82
N ILE A 218 23.17 -3.33 17.52
CA ILE A 218 23.65 -4.27 18.53
C ILE A 218 25.17 -4.09 18.53
N GLN A 219 25.65 -3.15 19.34
CA GLN A 219 26.98 -3.33 19.90
C GLN A 219 26.98 -4.72 20.51
N ALA A 220 27.80 -5.62 19.94
CA ALA A 220 28.07 -6.90 20.53
C ALA A 220 28.46 -6.62 22.02
N THR A 221 27.56 -6.94 22.92
CA THR A 221 27.93 -6.99 24.34
C THR A 221 29.13 -7.93 24.40
N LYS A 222 30.34 -7.38 24.55
CA LYS A 222 31.54 -8.14 24.90
C LYS A 222 31.10 -8.98 26.09
N LYS A 223 31.02 -10.30 25.93
CA LYS A 223 30.94 -11.21 27.02
C LYS A 223 32.17 -10.94 27.84
N THR A 224 32.03 -10.17 28.92
CA THR A 224 33.03 -10.06 29.95
C THR A 224 33.05 -11.43 30.59
N THR A 225 34.00 -12.24 30.20
CA THR A 225 34.32 -13.48 30.88
C THR A 225 34.86 -13.05 32.24
N VAL A 226 34.00 -13.07 33.26
CA VAL A 226 34.44 -12.96 34.64
C VAL A 226 35.16 -14.28 34.91
N GLN A 227 36.48 -14.26 34.82
CA GLN A 227 37.34 -15.28 35.42
C GLN A 227 37.19 -15.13 36.92
N GLY A 228 36.31 -15.96 37.48
CA GLY A 228 36.26 -16.16 38.92
C GLY A 228 37.53 -16.88 39.34
N SER A 229 38.48 -16.20 39.95
CA SER A 229 39.48 -16.85 40.79
C SER A 229 38.82 -17.24 42.11
N LEU A 230 38.66 -18.52 42.28
CA LEU A 230 38.43 -19.13 43.60
C LEU A 230 39.72 -19.05 44.38
N PHE A 231 39.70 -18.34 45.51
CA PHE A 231 40.41 -18.70 46.73
C PHE A 231 39.48 -18.44 47.90
#